data_6d0f73a2b87776c92d49d35bfe9c0b99
#
_entry.id   6d0f73a2b87776c92d49d35bfe9c0b99
#
_cell.length_a   1.000
_cell.length_b   1.000
_cell.length_c   1.000
_cell.angle_alpha   90.00
_cell.angle_beta   90.00
_cell.angle_gamma   90.00
#
_symmetry.space_group_name_H-M   'P 1'
#
loop_
_entity.id
_entity.type
_entity.pdbx_description
1 polymer ?
#
loop_
_entity_poly.entity_id
_entity_poly.type
_entity_poly.pdbx_seq_one_letter_code
_entity_poly.pdbx_strand_id
1 'polypeptide(L)'
;IMSRNYASNTDYPRDLIGYGRNPPQAQWPGQARIAVQFVLNYEEGGENATLHGDAGSEQFLSEMFNPASYPDRHMSMEGIYEYGSRVGVWRILREFEKRQLPLTVFGVGMALQRHPELTQAFVELGHEIACHGWRWIHYQNVDEATEREHFRLGMEAIERLTGQRPLGWYTGRDSPRTRRIVADDGGLAYDSDYYGDDLPFWMEVQRTDGQVVPQLIVPYTLDTNDMRFALPQGFSQGDDFYTYLRDSFDVLYAEGEHTPRMLSIGMHCRLLGRPGRLIALQRLLDHIQKHDRVWICRRIDLSLIHI
;
A
#
# COMPACT_ATOMS: atom_id res chain seq x y z
N ILE A 1 16.39 -7.93 -17.25
CA ILE A 1 15.02 -7.47 -16.95
C ILE A 1 14.23 -7.58 -18.24
N MET A 2 13.27 -8.49 -18.32
CA MET A 2 12.37 -8.52 -19.46
C MET A 2 11.30 -7.46 -19.23
N SER A 3 11.28 -6.42 -20.08
CA SER A 3 10.14 -5.51 -20.15
C SER A 3 8.93 -6.29 -20.65
N ARG A 4 7.82 -6.21 -19.96
CA ARG A 4 6.57 -6.82 -20.40
C ARG A 4 5.80 -5.78 -21.19
N ASN A 5 5.51 -6.08 -22.44
CA ASN A 5 4.78 -5.18 -23.30
C ASN A 5 3.28 -5.43 -23.21
N TYR A 6 2.60 -4.66 -22.39
CA TYR A 6 1.13 -4.68 -22.28
C TYR A 6 0.43 -3.96 -23.45
N ALA A 7 1.16 -3.12 -24.17
CA ALA A 7 0.57 -2.32 -25.25
C ALA A 7 0.46 -3.08 -26.58
N SER A 8 1.13 -4.20 -26.72
CA SER A 8 1.25 -4.88 -28.01
C SER A 8 0.12 -5.85 -28.35
N ASN A 9 -0.69 -6.24 -27.37
CA ASN A 9 -1.82 -7.14 -27.63
C ASN A 9 -3.13 -6.34 -27.69
N THR A 10 -3.45 -5.82 -28.85
CA THR A 10 -4.68 -5.06 -29.10
C THR A 10 -5.94 -5.89 -28.93
N ASP A 11 -5.84 -7.20 -29.05
CA ASP A 11 -6.98 -8.12 -28.95
C ASP A 11 -7.27 -8.53 -27.49
N TYR A 12 -6.23 -8.52 -26.63
CA TYR A 12 -6.37 -8.86 -25.23
C TYR A 12 -5.32 -8.13 -24.37
N PRO A 13 -5.70 -7.04 -23.68
CA PRO A 13 -4.75 -6.15 -23.02
C PRO A 13 -4.22 -6.66 -21.66
N ARG A 14 -4.57 -7.88 -21.25
CA ARG A 14 -4.14 -8.48 -19.98
C ARG A 14 -2.97 -9.42 -20.19
N ASP A 15 -1.94 -9.32 -19.33
CA ASP A 15 -0.88 -10.32 -19.24
C ASP A 15 -1.26 -11.42 -18.23
N LEU A 16 -1.56 -12.62 -18.72
CA LEU A 16 -1.85 -13.80 -17.89
C LEU A 16 -0.66 -14.76 -17.80
N ILE A 17 0.50 -14.40 -18.33
CA ILE A 17 1.69 -15.25 -18.38
C ILE A 17 2.67 -14.88 -17.26
N GLY A 18 2.90 -13.60 -17.05
CA GLY A 18 3.83 -13.12 -16.04
C GLY A 18 5.25 -13.65 -16.24
N TYR A 19 5.95 -13.95 -15.15
CA TYR A 19 7.27 -14.59 -15.20
C TYR A 19 7.19 -16.08 -15.58
N GLY A 20 6.00 -16.69 -15.52
CA GLY A 20 5.79 -18.07 -15.88
C GLY A 20 6.44 -19.06 -14.90
N ARG A 21 6.90 -20.19 -15.43
CA ARG A 21 7.49 -21.27 -14.64
C ARG A 21 8.82 -20.89 -13.98
N ASN A 22 9.56 -20.01 -14.59
CA ASN A 22 10.94 -19.67 -14.19
C ASN A 22 11.03 -18.17 -13.83
N PRO A 23 10.61 -17.78 -12.61
CA PRO A 23 10.76 -16.40 -12.17
C PRO A 23 12.24 -16.00 -12.05
N PRO A 24 12.56 -14.70 -12.16
CA PRO A 24 13.93 -14.24 -12.07
C PRO A 24 14.53 -14.50 -10.69
N GLN A 25 15.85 -14.63 -10.64
CA GLN A 25 16.62 -14.66 -9.41
C GLN A 25 16.78 -13.25 -8.88
N ALA A 26 15.92 -12.82 -7.98
CA ALA A 26 16.05 -11.55 -7.30
C ALA A 26 17.30 -11.58 -6.41
N GLN A 27 18.15 -10.55 -6.56
CA GLN A 27 19.39 -10.45 -5.78
C GLN A 27 19.18 -9.51 -4.60
N TRP A 28 18.39 -9.95 -3.62
CA TRP A 28 18.15 -9.16 -2.43
C TRP A 28 19.43 -8.94 -1.62
N PRO A 29 19.57 -7.79 -0.92
CA PRO A 29 20.68 -7.53 -0.02
C PRO A 29 20.88 -8.66 0.99
N GLY A 30 22.15 -8.96 1.31
CA GLY A 30 22.47 -10.04 2.25
C GLY A 30 22.11 -11.44 1.77
N GLN A 31 21.93 -11.63 0.47
CA GLN A 31 21.45 -12.89 -0.10
C GLN A 31 20.14 -13.36 0.55
N ALA A 32 19.25 -12.42 0.85
CA ALA A 32 17.98 -12.73 1.48
C ALA A 32 17.13 -13.66 0.62
N ARG A 33 16.46 -14.61 1.26
CA ARG A 33 15.47 -15.51 0.64
C ARG A 33 14.16 -14.77 0.38
N ILE A 34 13.86 -13.79 1.21
CA ILE A 34 12.62 -13.05 1.14
C ILE A 34 12.85 -11.57 1.48
N ALA A 35 12.26 -10.70 0.69
CA ALA A 35 12.11 -9.28 0.99
C ALA A 35 10.72 -9.04 1.59
N VAL A 36 10.66 -8.50 2.80
CA VAL A 36 9.40 -8.24 3.50
C VAL A 36 9.15 -6.75 3.61
N GLN A 37 7.99 -6.28 3.15
CA GLN A 37 7.57 -4.90 3.29
C GLN A 37 6.32 -4.81 4.16
N PHE A 38 6.41 -4.02 5.21
CA PHE A 38 5.26 -3.60 6.00
C PHE A 38 4.74 -2.27 5.45
N VAL A 39 3.46 -2.25 5.10
CA VAL A 39 2.81 -1.08 4.51
C VAL A 39 1.70 -0.60 5.43
N LEU A 40 1.83 0.64 5.89
CA LEU A 40 0.82 1.29 6.72
C LEU A 40 0.00 2.24 5.85
N ASN A 41 -1.28 1.91 5.64
CA ASN A 41 -2.21 2.80 4.97
C ASN A 41 -2.71 3.84 5.97
N TYR A 42 -2.40 5.11 5.70
CA TYR A 42 -2.87 6.23 6.49
C TYR A 42 -3.90 7.03 5.68
N GLU A 43 -5.17 6.78 5.96
CA GLU A 43 -6.32 7.24 5.16
C GLU A 43 -7.26 8.12 5.97
N GLU A 44 -7.13 8.12 7.28
CA GLU A 44 -8.04 8.75 8.25
C GLU A 44 -8.13 10.26 8.04
N GLY A 45 -9.29 10.73 7.60
CA GLY A 45 -9.56 12.13 7.21
C GLY A 45 -9.54 12.36 5.70
N GLY A 46 -9.25 11.32 4.89
CA GLY A 46 -9.33 11.35 3.43
C GLY A 46 -10.49 10.55 2.84
N GLU A 47 -11.21 9.79 3.68
CA GLU A 47 -12.37 8.97 3.32
C GLU A 47 -13.55 9.79 2.80
N ASN A 48 -14.55 9.10 2.22
CA ASN A 48 -15.80 9.76 1.83
C ASN A 48 -16.50 10.39 3.04
N ALA A 49 -16.78 11.67 2.93
CA ALA A 49 -17.49 12.43 3.97
C ALA A 49 -18.20 13.66 3.36
N THR A 50 -19.41 13.94 3.83
CA THR A 50 -20.14 15.13 3.41
C THR A 50 -19.39 16.42 3.76
N LEU A 51 -18.51 16.39 4.77
CA LEU A 51 -17.58 17.48 5.10
C LEU A 51 -16.58 17.81 3.95
N HIS A 52 -16.36 16.88 3.04
CA HIS A 52 -15.50 17.05 1.88
C HIS A 52 -16.28 17.34 0.58
N GLY A 53 -17.60 17.51 0.68
CA GLY A 53 -18.49 17.70 -0.48
C GLY A 53 -18.93 16.40 -1.14
N ASP A 54 -18.66 15.25 -0.56
CA ASP A 54 -19.12 13.97 -1.08
C ASP A 54 -20.63 13.79 -0.87
N ALA A 55 -21.27 13.03 -1.75
CA ALA A 55 -22.71 12.78 -1.70
C ALA A 55 -23.13 11.96 -0.48
N GLY A 56 -22.22 11.24 0.14
CA GLY A 56 -22.52 10.40 1.30
C GLY A 56 -21.29 10.04 2.13
N SER A 57 -21.58 9.47 3.30
CA SER A 57 -20.57 8.99 4.24
C SER A 57 -19.90 7.69 3.79
N GLU A 58 -18.69 7.41 4.31
CA GLU A 58 -17.91 6.21 4.00
C GLU A 58 -18.62 4.93 4.47
N GLN A 59 -18.43 3.86 3.70
CA GLN A 59 -19.03 2.55 3.95
C GLN A 59 -17.99 1.42 4.12
N PHE A 60 -16.69 1.69 3.92
CA PHE A 60 -15.70 0.64 3.74
C PHE A 60 -14.65 0.61 4.86
N LEU A 61 -14.09 -0.58 5.11
CA LEU A 61 -12.97 -0.84 6.01
C LEU A 61 -13.15 -0.30 7.44
N SER A 62 -14.20 -0.75 8.10
CA SER A 62 -14.44 -0.52 9.53
C SER A 62 -15.07 -1.75 10.18
N GLU A 63 -15.29 -1.70 11.50
CA GLU A 63 -16.01 -2.72 12.25
C GLU A 63 -17.50 -2.80 11.91
N MET A 64 -18.04 -1.80 11.20
CA MET A 64 -19.46 -1.77 10.85
C MET A 64 -19.73 -2.70 9.67
N PHE A 65 -20.61 -3.67 9.88
CA PHE A 65 -21.04 -4.57 8.81
C PHE A 65 -22.13 -3.90 7.96
N ASN A 66 -21.89 -3.82 6.64
CA ASN A 66 -22.80 -3.19 5.68
C ASN A 66 -23.35 -1.82 6.14
N PRO A 67 -22.50 -0.88 6.53
CA PRO A 67 -23.00 0.43 6.96
C PRO A 67 -23.68 1.13 5.79
N ALA A 68 -24.77 1.86 6.11
CA ALA A 68 -25.41 2.73 5.12
C ALA A 68 -24.53 3.95 4.84
N SER A 69 -24.59 4.46 3.59
CA SER A 69 -24.09 5.79 3.27
C SER A 69 -25.23 6.80 3.51
N TYR A 70 -24.96 7.81 4.31
CA TYR A 70 -25.92 8.87 4.59
C TYR A 70 -25.53 10.16 3.84
N PRO A 71 -26.50 10.95 3.35
CA PRO A 71 -26.23 12.28 2.79
C PRO A 71 -25.96 13.31 3.90
N ASP A 72 -25.38 12.88 4.98
CA ASP A 72 -24.99 13.62 6.16
C ASP A 72 -23.80 12.92 6.84
N ARG A 73 -23.30 13.51 7.91
CA ARG A 73 -22.22 12.93 8.71
C ARG A 73 -22.64 11.61 9.36
N HIS A 74 -21.77 10.61 9.30
CA HIS A 74 -21.94 9.34 10.03
C HIS A 74 -21.00 9.33 11.23
N MET A 75 -21.49 9.81 12.39
CA MET A 75 -20.65 10.05 13.58
C MET A 75 -19.90 8.81 14.06
N SER A 76 -20.54 7.63 14.01
CA SER A 76 -19.89 6.37 14.42
C SER A 76 -18.75 5.99 13.44
N MET A 77 -18.97 6.16 12.15
CA MET A 77 -17.92 5.90 11.14
C MET A 77 -16.75 6.87 11.31
N GLU A 78 -17.03 8.17 11.46
CA GLU A 78 -16.01 9.17 11.73
C GLU A 78 -15.21 8.83 12.99
N GLY A 79 -15.86 8.43 14.08
CA GLY A 79 -15.19 8.02 15.33
C GLY A 79 -14.29 6.79 15.16
N ILE A 80 -14.66 5.84 14.30
CA ILE A 80 -13.79 4.69 13.98
C ILE A 80 -12.53 5.13 13.23
N TYR A 81 -12.68 6.02 12.23
CA TYR A 81 -11.55 6.59 11.51
C TYR A 81 -10.66 7.44 12.44
N GLU A 82 -11.27 8.29 13.27
CA GLU A 82 -10.53 9.08 14.26
C GLU A 82 -9.70 8.21 15.20
N TYR A 83 -10.21 7.05 15.63
CA TYR A 83 -9.44 6.12 16.46
C TYR A 83 -8.12 5.71 15.78
N GLY A 84 -8.14 5.43 14.49
CA GLY A 84 -6.94 5.10 13.71
C GLY A 84 -5.88 6.19 13.81
N SER A 85 -6.28 7.43 13.58
CA SER A 85 -5.39 8.60 13.63
C SER A 85 -4.93 8.97 15.05
N ARG A 86 -5.84 8.89 16.03
CA ARG A 86 -5.57 9.34 17.40
C ARG A 86 -4.79 8.33 18.23
N VAL A 87 -5.01 7.04 17.99
CA VAL A 87 -4.52 5.96 18.86
C VAL A 87 -3.84 4.83 18.07
N GLY A 88 -4.52 4.31 17.06
CA GLY A 88 -4.10 3.08 16.37
C GLY A 88 -2.75 3.21 15.69
N VAL A 89 -2.52 4.31 15.00
CA VAL A 89 -1.26 4.58 14.30
C VAL A 89 -0.07 4.60 15.25
N TRP A 90 -0.19 5.26 16.39
CA TRP A 90 0.89 5.35 17.37
C TRP A 90 1.22 3.99 18.00
N ARG A 91 0.19 3.13 18.18
CA ARG A 91 0.38 1.78 18.69
C ARG A 91 1.16 0.92 17.70
N ILE A 92 0.87 1.03 16.42
CA ILE A 92 1.60 0.33 15.35
C ILE A 92 3.03 0.85 15.27
N LEU A 93 3.24 2.17 15.19
CA LEU A 93 4.56 2.77 15.06
C LEU A 93 5.52 2.34 16.18
N ARG A 94 5.04 2.28 17.41
CA ARG A 94 5.86 1.80 18.54
C ARG A 94 6.40 0.38 18.36
N GLU A 95 5.71 -0.49 17.61
CA GLU A 95 6.21 -1.84 17.33
C GLU A 95 7.42 -1.83 16.38
N PHE A 96 7.42 -0.90 15.42
CA PHE A 96 8.53 -0.72 14.49
C PHE A 96 9.69 0.06 15.13
N GLU A 97 9.38 1.12 15.85
CA GLU A 97 10.39 1.95 16.55
C GLU A 97 11.21 1.10 17.53
N LYS A 98 10.57 0.34 18.42
CA LYS A 98 11.28 -0.48 19.41
C LYS A 98 12.13 -1.60 18.79
N ARG A 99 11.82 -2.01 17.56
CA ARG A 99 12.60 -3.03 16.82
C ARG A 99 13.54 -2.42 15.79
N GLN A 100 13.53 -1.10 15.64
CA GLN A 100 14.34 -0.36 14.65
C GLN A 100 14.08 -0.88 13.21
N LEU A 101 12.83 -1.16 12.87
CA LEU A 101 12.43 -1.68 11.58
C LEU A 101 11.80 -0.58 10.72
N PRO A 102 12.08 -0.55 9.41
CA PRO A 102 11.45 0.38 8.50
C PRO A 102 10.04 -0.09 8.10
N LEU A 103 9.20 0.84 7.65
CA LEU A 103 7.96 0.57 6.94
C LEU A 103 7.74 1.60 5.85
N THR A 104 6.80 1.31 4.95
CA THR A 104 6.29 2.27 3.97
C THR A 104 4.91 2.73 4.42
N VAL A 105 4.69 4.03 4.41
CA VAL A 105 3.37 4.64 4.62
C VAL A 105 2.76 4.93 3.24
N PHE A 106 1.62 4.33 2.95
CA PHE A 106 0.74 4.81 1.89
C PHE A 106 -0.11 5.92 2.49
N GLY A 107 0.30 7.16 2.23
CA GLY A 107 -0.28 8.34 2.86
C GLY A 107 -1.24 9.07 1.92
N VAL A 108 -2.52 9.15 2.32
CA VAL A 108 -3.49 10.02 1.65
C VAL A 108 -3.14 11.48 1.97
N GLY A 109 -2.92 12.30 0.96
CA GLY A 109 -2.40 13.66 1.13
C GLY A 109 -3.26 14.52 2.05
N MET A 110 -4.59 14.45 1.94
CA MET A 110 -5.52 15.16 2.82
C MET A 110 -5.42 14.65 4.27
N ALA A 111 -5.28 13.35 4.47
CA ALA A 111 -5.13 12.76 5.81
C ALA A 111 -3.84 13.23 6.49
N LEU A 112 -2.72 13.18 5.76
CA LEU A 112 -1.42 13.65 6.25
C LEU A 112 -1.45 15.15 6.59
N GLN A 113 -2.10 15.96 5.77
CA GLN A 113 -2.24 17.40 6.01
C GLN A 113 -3.02 17.72 7.29
N ARG A 114 -3.97 16.87 7.67
CA ARG A 114 -4.77 17.03 8.89
C ARG A 114 -4.04 16.61 10.16
N HIS A 115 -2.93 15.85 10.03
CA HIS A 115 -2.12 15.40 11.15
C HIS A 115 -0.61 15.61 10.88
N PRO A 116 -0.17 16.88 10.85
CA PRO A 116 1.21 17.20 10.50
C PRO A 116 2.25 16.65 11.49
N GLU A 117 1.90 16.53 12.78
CA GLU A 117 2.77 15.93 13.80
C GLU A 117 3.07 14.46 13.49
N LEU A 118 2.05 13.70 13.10
CA LEU A 118 2.24 12.31 12.69
C LEU A 118 3.06 12.20 11.41
N THR A 119 2.79 13.08 10.43
CA THR A 119 3.57 13.11 9.19
C THR A 119 5.05 13.35 9.46
N GLN A 120 5.35 14.26 10.37
CA GLN A 120 6.72 14.52 10.81
C GLN A 120 7.33 13.30 11.52
N ALA A 121 6.56 12.61 12.37
CA ALA A 121 7.03 11.39 13.05
C ALA A 121 7.42 10.28 12.04
N PHE A 122 6.67 10.10 10.96
CA PHE A 122 7.05 9.16 9.90
C PHE A 122 8.42 9.48 9.30
N VAL A 123 8.69 10.77 9.04
CA VAL A 123 9.97 11.22 8.49
C VAL A 123 11.10 11.01 9.49
N GLU A 124 10.91 11.40 10.75
CA GLU A 124 11.91 11.28 11.84
C GLU A 124 12.30 9.83 12.12
N LEU A 125 11.35 8.90 12.00
CA LEU A 125 11.59 7.46 12.16
C LEU A 125 12.18 6.80 10.90
N GLY A 126 12.41 7.55 9.83
CA GLY A 126 13.02 7.05 8.59
C GLY A 126 12.11 6.18 7.74
N HIS A 127 10.79 6.27 7.94
CA HIS A 127 9.83 5.57 7.13
C HIS A 127 9.67 6.23 5.76
N GLU A 128 9.38 5.44 4.74
CA GLU A 128 8.99 5.97 3.43
C GLU A 128 7.56 6.49 3.49
N ILE A 129 7.29 7.63 2.85
CA ILE A 129 5.93 8.07 2.54
C ILE A 129 5.74 8.03 1.03
N ALA A 130 4.93 7.08 0.56
CA ALA A 130 4.45 6.99 -0.81
C ALA A 130 3.07 7.66 -0.92
N CYS A 131 2.76 8.22 -2.08
CA CYS A 131 1.50 8.92 -2.29
C CYS A 131 0.34 7.94 -2.48
N HIS A 132 -0.68 8.07 -1.63
CA HIS A 132 -1.95 7.33 -1.71
C HIS A 132 -3.07 8.20 -2.30
N GLY A 133 -2.73 9.14 -3.19
CA GLY A 133 -3.64 10.13 -3.73
C GLY A 133 -3.94 11.27 -2.75
N TRP A 134 -4.81 12.19 -3.20
CA TRP A 134 -5.31 13.30 -2.37
C TRP A 134 -6.41 12.86 -1.42
N ARG A 135 -7.33 12.03 -1.95
CA ARG A 135 -8.52 11.51 -1.27
C ARG A 135 -8.56 10.00 -1.36
N TRP A 136 -9.21 9.36 -0.41
CA TRP A 136 -9.48 7.92 -0.45
C TRP A 136 -10.90 7.65 -0.97
N ILE A 137 -11.09 7.83 -2.26
CA ILE A 137 -12.36 7.67 -2.99
C ILE A 137 -12.17 6.77 -4.22
N HIS A 138 -13.26 6.29 -4.80
CA HIS A 138 -13.22 5.49 -6.03
C HIS A 138 -13.02 6.37 -7.26
N TYR A 139 -11.85 6.34 -7.87
CA TYR A 139 -11.53 7.14 -9.06
C TYR A 139 -12.20 6.62 -10.32
N GLN A 140 -12.70 5.38 -10.31
CA GLN A 140 -13.53 4.84 -11.40
C GLN A 140 -14.76 5.74 -11.70
N ASN A 141 -15.26 6.44 -10.68
CA ASN A 141 -16.48 7.22 -10.74
C ASN A 141 -16.25 8.74 -10.93
N VAL A 142 -15.00 9.18 -11.06
CA VAL A 142 -14.67 10.59 -11.29
C VAL A 142 -14.14 10.81 -12.69
N ASP A 143 -14.23 12.05 -13.18
CA ASP A 143 -13.65 12.41 -14.48
C ASP A 143 -12.12 12.51 -14.40
N GLU A 144 -11.48 12.47 -15.58
CA GLU A 144 -10.01 12.48 -15.67
C GLU A 144 -9.40 13.78 -15.13
N ALA A 145 -10.07 14.93 -15.33
CA ALA A 145 -9.54 16.20 -14.85
C ALA A 145 -9.50 16.23 -13.31
N THR A 146 -10.53 15.76 -12.65
CA THR A 146 -10.58 15.58 -11.19
C THR A 146 -9.52 14.60 -10.70
N GLU A 147 -9.36 13.47 -11.38
CA GLU A 147 -8.34 12.46 -11.00
C GLU A 147 -6.92 13.03 -11.12
N ARG A 148 -6.62 13.78 -12.19
CA ARG A 148 -5.33 14.46 -12.37
C ARG A 148 -5.09 15.53 -11.31
N GLU A 149 -6.10 16.31 -10.97
CA GLU A 149 -6.00 17.32 -9.91
C GLU A 149 -5.75 16.67 -8.55
N HIS A 150 -6.43 15.57 -8.22
CA HIS A 150 -6.19 14.83 -6.98
C HIS A 150 -4.79 14.19 -6.96
N PHE A 151 -4.29 13.70 -8.09
CA PHE A 151 -2.89 13.26 -8.19
C PHE A 151 -1.93 14.41 -7.83
N ARG A 152 -2.08 15.57 -8.47
CA ARG A 152 -1.25 16.74 -8.22
C ARG A 152 -1.31 17.19 -6.76
N LEU A 153 -2.51 17.34 -6.20
CA LEU A 153 -2.71 17.76 -4.82
C LEU A 153 -2.08 16.80 -3.81
N GLY A 154 -2.21 15.49 -4.04
CA GLY A 154 -1.60 14.47 -3.18
C GLY A 154 -0.07 14.57 -3.17
N MET A 155 0.54 14.65 -4.36
CA MET A 155 2.00 14.79 -4.51
C MET A 155 2.51 16.07 -3.85
N GLU A 156 1.87 17.21 -4.11
CA GLU A 156 2.27 18.51 -3.56
C GLU A 156 2.07 18.60 -2.04
N ALA A 157 1.00 18.00 -1.50
CA ALA A 157 0.77 17.98 -0.06
C ALA A 157 1.89 17.24 0.68
N ILE A 158 2.29 16.08 0.18
CA ILE A 158 3.37 15.30 0.79
C ILE A 158 4.70 16.05 0.69
N GLU A 159 5.02 16.58 -0.48
CA GLU A 159 6.25 17.34 -0.68
C GLU A 159 6.33 18.56 0.25
N ARG A 160 5.24 19.30 0.39
CA ARG A 160 5.16 20.47 1.30
C ARG A 160 5.33 20.08 2.76
N LEU A 161 4.73 18.94 3.18
CA LEU A 161 4.76 18.51 4.58
C LEU A 161 6.09 17.88 4.99
N THR A 162 6.78 17.22 4.06
CA THR A 162 7.99 16.42 4.36
C THR A 162 9.26 17.07 3.84
N GLY A 163 9.16 18.04 2.95
CA GLY A 163 10.29 18.62 2.20
C GLY A 163 10.83 17.69 1.10
N GLN A 164 10.18 16.55 0.84
CA GLN A 164 10.61 15.57 -0.15
C GLN A 164 9.44 15.14 -1.02
N ARG A 165 9.66 15.12 -2.33
CA ARG A 165 8.68 14.57 -3.27
C ARG A 165 8.52 13.07 -3.03
N PRO A 166 7.29 12.53 -2.93
CA PRO A 166 7.11 11.09 -2.85
C PRO A 166 7.56 10.40 -4.16
N LEU A 167 8.20 9.26 -4.04
CA LEU A 167 8.71 8.49 -5.18
C LEU A 167 7.89 7.22 -5.46
N GLY A 168 6.96 6.88 -4.60
CA GLY A 168 6.05 5.75 -4.75
C GLY A 168 4.60 6.18 -4.87
N TRP A 169 3.83 5.38 -5.59
CA TRP A 169 2.40 5.58 -5.82
C TRP A 169 1.59 4.33 -5.50
N TYR A 170 0.44 4.55 -4.88
CA TYR A 170 -0.63 3.57 -4.71
C TYR A 170 -1.95 4.30 -4.45
N THR A 171 -3.04 3.96 -5.12
CA THR A 171 -4.36 4.48 -4.77
C THR A 171 -5.33 3.41 -4.27
N GLY A 172 -5.23 2.16 -4.73
CA GLY A 172 -6.08 1.05 -4.32
C GLY A 172 -7.55 1.15 -4.77
N ARG A 173 -7.96 2.34 -5.21
CA ARG A 173 -9.29 2.65 -5.77
C ARG A 173 -9.15 3.28 -7.15
N ASP A 174 -8.25 2.71 -7.94
CA ASP A 174 -7.80 3.21 -9.23
C ASP A 174 -8.89 3.16 -10.32
N SER A 175 -8.62 3.86 -11.40
CA SER A 175 -9.37 3.83 -12.64
C SER A 175 -8.51 3.27 -13.79
N PRO A 176 -9.09 2.97 -14.96
CA PRO A 176 -8.29 2.62 -16.14
C PRO A 176 -7.31 3.72 -16.59
N ARG A 177 -7.46 4.95 -16.09
CA ARG A 177 -6.61 6.10 -16.43
C ARG A 177 -5.46 6.29 -15.45
N THR A 178 -5.58 5.82 -14.22
CA THR A 178 -4.64 6.12 -13.11
C THR A 178 -3.20 5.83 -13.51
N ARG A 179 -2.90 4.67 -14.08
CA ARG A 179 -1.54 4.30 -14.47
C ARG A 179 -0.94 5.22 -15.51
N ARG A 180 -1.74 5.67 -16.48
CA ARG A 180 -1.30 6.66 -17.47
C ARG A 180 -1.00 8.00 -16.82
N ILE A 181 -1.85 8.46 -15.88
CA ILE A 181 -1.63 9.70 -15.13
C ILE A 181 -0.33 9.64 -14.32
N VAL A 182 -0.08 8.52 -13.67
CA VAL A 182 1.18 8.25 -12.94
C VAL A 182 2.38 8.28 -13.89
N ALA A 183 2.27 7.66 -15.06
CA ALA A 183 3.33 7.63 -16.05
C ALA A 183 3.57 9.02 -16.68
N ASP A 184 2.52 9.83 -16.87
CA ASP A 184 2.63 11.19 -17.39
C ASP A 184 3.47 12.10 -16.47
N ASP A 185 3.46 11.88 -15.17
CA ASP A 185 4.30 12.61 -14.20
C ASP A 185 5.79 12.36 -14.41
N GLY A 186 6.18 11.12 -14.67
CA GLY A 186 7.55 10.72 -15.00
C GLY A 186 8.57 10.82 -13.86
N GLY A 187 8.16 11.25 -12.66
CA GLY A 187 9.03 11.43 -11.49
C GLY A 187 8.91 10.34 -10.43
N LEU A 188 8.02 9.38 -10.61
CA LEU A 188 7.81 8.29 -9.67
C LEU A 188 8.73 7.10 -9.97
N ALA A 189 9.31 6.52 -8.93
CA ALA A 189 10.19 5.36 -9.03
C ALA A 189 9.41 4.06 -9.16
N TYR A 190 8.20 3.97 -8.60
CA TYR A 190 7.36 2.78 -8.69
C TYR A 190 5.86 3.09 -8.53
N ASP A 191 5.05 2.17 -9.06
CA ASP A 191 3.59 2.12 -8.92
C ASP A 191 3.20 0.78 -8.27
N SER A 192 2.35 0.82 -7.26
CA SER A 192 1.90 -0.36 -6.52
C SER A 192 0.44 -0.75 -6.80
N ASP A 193 -0.25 -0.08 -7.71
CA ASP A 193 -1.63 -0.43 -8.08
C ASP A 193 -1.67 -1.70 -8.97
N TYR A 194 -1.24 -2.81 -8.41
CA TYR A 194 -1.24 -4.12 -9.05
C TYR A 194 -1.19 -5.25 -8.04
N TYR A 195 -1.95 -6.32 -8.24
CA TYR A 195 -2.07 -7.45 -7.32
C TYR A 195 -1.75 -8.80 -7.97
N GLY A 196 -1.18 -8.81 -9.15
CA GLY A 196 -1.09 -10.00 -10.01
C GLY A 196 0.27 -10.66 -10.09
N ASP A 197 1.23 -10.33 -9.20
CA ASP A 197 2.54 -10.95 -9.19
C ASP A 197 3.15 -10.93 -7.77
N ASP A 198 4.05 -11.87 -7.49
CA ASP A 198 4.80 -11.94 -6.23
C ASP A 198 6.11 -11.15 -6.27
N LEU A 199 6.53 -10.66 -7.44
CA LEU A 199 7.79 -9.93 -7.62
C LEU A 199 7.58 -8.65 -8.40
N PRO A 200 8.41 -7.63 -8.19
CA PRO A 200 8.41 -6.44 -9.03
C PRO A 200 8.73 -6.78 -10.48
N PHE A 201 8.16 -5.99 -11.39
CA PHE A 201 8.39 -6.13 -12.83
C PHE A 201 8.23 -4.80 -13.56
N TRP A 202 8.80 -4.71 -14.76
CA TRP A 202 8.63 -3.54 -15.61
C TRP A 202 7.44 -3.72 -16.55
N MET A 203 6.63 -2.67 -16.63
CA MET A 203 5.48 -2.56 -17.53
C MET A 203 5.69 -1.39 -18.47
N GLU A 204 5.43 -1.58 -19.76
CA GLU A 204 5.37 -0.48 -20.72
C GLU A 204 4.01 0.22 -20.61
N VAL A 205 4.03 1.53 -20.39
CA VAL A 205 2.82 2.35 -20.24
C VAL A 205 2.82 3.45 -21.30
N GLN A 206 1.74 3.56 -22.04
CA GLN A 206 1.55 4.65 -22.98
C GLN A 206 1.07 5.91 -22.24
N ARG A 207 1.84 6.98 -22.36
CA ARG A 207 1.54 8.31 -21.85
C ARG A 207 0.52 9.04 -22.72
N THR A 208 -0.02 10.13 -22.18
CA THR A 208 -0.97 11.00 -22.92
C THR A 208 -0.35 11.62 -24.19
N ASP A 209 0.96 11.87 -24.19
CA ASP A 209 1.70 12.38 -25.35
C ASP A 209 2.01 11.31 -26.42
N GLY A 210 1.56 10.07 -26.20
CA GLY A 210 1.76 8.93 -27.09
C GLY A 210 3.09 8.19 -26.90
N GLN A 211 4.00 8.70 -26.07
CA GLN A 211 5.25 8.00 -25.75
C GLN A 211 4.95 6.75 -24.90
N VAL A 212 5.69 5.69 -25.16
CA VAL A 212 5.68 4.47 -24.33
C VAL A 212 6.89 4.51 -23.42
N VAL A 213 6.65 4.43 -22.12
CA VAL A 213 7.68 4.50 -21.08
C VAL A 213 7.66 3.26 -20.19
N PRO A 214 8.82 2.79 -19.72
CA PRO A 214 8.86 1.73 -18.73
C PRO A 214 8.45 2.28 -17.35
N GLN A 215 7.58 1.56 -16.66
CA GLN A 215 7.19 1.85 -15.29
C GLN A 215 7.43 0.64 -14.42
N LEU A 216 8.12 0.82 -13.30
CA LEU A 216 8.33 -0.25 -12.33
C LEU A 216 7.03 -0.48 -11.56
N ILE A 217 6.54 -1.70 -11.62
CA ILE A 217 5.41 -2.15 -10.80
C ILE A 217 5.98 -2.93 -9.61
N VAL A 218 5.64 -2.48 -8.42
CA VAL A 218 5.90 -3.21 -7.16
C VAL A 218 4.55 -3.69 -6.65
N PRO A 219 4.17 -4.95 -6.90
CA PRO A 219 2.84 -5.44 -6.56
C PRO A 219 2.52 -5.29 -5.07
N TYR A 220 1.25 -5.05 -4.78
CA TYR A 220 0.71 -4.97 -3.44
C TYR A 220 -0.21 -6.18 -3.16
N THR A 221 -0.81 -6.23 -1.99
CA THR A 221 -1.56 -7.40 -1.54
C THR A 221 -2.88 -7.04 -0.89
N LEU A 222 -3.87 -7.92 -1.05
CA LEU A 222 -5.16 -7.85 -0.35
C LEU A 222 -5.42 -9.07 0.53
N ASP A 223 -4.62 -10.14 0.42
CA ASP A 223 -4.77 -11.34 1.24
C ASP A 223 -3.95 -11.27 2.54
N THR A 224 -2.70 -10.84 2.49
CA THR A 224 -1.86 -10.57 3.66
C THR A 224 -2.08 -9.13 4.16
N ASN A 225 -3.33 -8.77 4.38
CA ASN A 225 -3.78 -7.41 4.65
C ASN A 225 -4.86 -7.44 5.74
N ASP A 226 -4.74 -6.58 6.73
CA ASP A 226 -5.67 -6.47 7.85
C ASP A 226 -7.08 -5.99 7.45
N MET A 227 -7.24 -5.51 6.20
CA MET A 227 -8.56 -5.18 5.65
C MET A 227 -9.53 -6.37 5.76
N ARG A 228 -9.02 -7.59 5.78
CA ARG A 228 -9.83 -8.81 5.90
C ARG A 228 -10.54 -8.94 7.25
N PHE A 229 -10.15 -8.19 8.28
CA PHE A 229 -10.95 -8.08 9.50
C PHE A 229 -12.30 -7.39 9.27
N ALA A 230 -12.40 -6.55 8.24
CA ALA A 230 -13.61 -5.81 7.89
C ALA A 230 -14.41 -6.45 6.74
N LEU A 231 -14.03 -7.63 6.29
CA LEU A 231 -14.69 -8.34 5.19
C LEU A 231 -15.41 -9.59 5.70
N PRO A 232 -16.57 -9.95 5.10
CA PRO A 232 -17.17 -11.26 5.30
C PRO A 232 -16.15 -12.36 4.93
N GLN A 233 -16.11 -13.44 5.69
CA GLN A 233 -15.14 -14.55 5.52
C GLN A 233 -13.66 -14.11 5.63
N GLY A 234 -13.41 -13.00 6.33
CA GLY A 234 -12.07 -12.54 6.65
C GLY A 234 -11.58 -13.10 7.99
N PHE A 235 -10.76 -12.30 8.68
CA PHE A 235 -10.24 -12.68 9.99
C PHE A 235 -11.18 -12.27 11.11
N SER A 236 -11.39 -13.15 12.09
CA SER A 236 -12.21 -12.87 13.27
C SER A 236 -11.39 -12.36 14.44
N GLN A 237 -10.17 -12.84 14.61
CA GLN A 237 -9.29 -12.54 15.73
C GLN A 237 -7.82 -12.45 15.29
N GLY A 238 -6.98 -11.94 16.20
CA GLY A 238 -5.55 -11.77 15.91
C GLY A 238 -4.83 -13.08 15.51
N ASP A 239 -5.23 -14.21 16.08
CA ASP A 239 -4.65 -15.51 15.75
C ASP A 239 -4.89 -15.92 14.28
N ASP A 240 -6.05 -15.60 13.73
CA ASP A 240 -6.35 -15.91 12.33
C ASP A 240 -5.38 -15.16 11.41
N PHE A 241 -5.19 -13.87 11.68
CA PHE A 241 -4.30 -13.03 10.89
C PHE A 241 -2.84 -13.45 11.07
N TYR A 242 -2.41 -13.67 12.32
CA TYR A 242 -1.05 -14.14 12.58
C TYR A 242 -0.76 -15.46 11.86
N THR A 243 -1.65 -16.44 11.96
CA THR A 243 -1.48 -17.75 11.32
C THR A 243 -1.37 -17.60 9.81
N TYR A 244 -2.24 -16.81 9.20
CA TYR A 244 -2.20 -16.58 7.76
C TYR A 244 -0.88 -15.91 7.31
N LEU A 245 -0.44 -14.88 8.03
CA LEU A 245 0.80 -14.16 7.72
C LEU A 245 2.04 -15.04 7.94
N ARG A 246 2.08 -15.80 9.05
CA ARG A 246 3.16 -16.74 9.34
C ARG A 246 3.28 -17.78 8.24
N ASP A 247 2.18 -18.43 7.88
CA ASP A 247 2.18 -19.48 6.88
C ASP A 247 2.55 -18.93 5.50
N SER A 248 2.11 -17.73 5.15
CA SER A 248 2.52 -17.03 3.92
C SER A 248 4.03 -16.76 3.92
N PHE A 249 4.57 -16.26 5.04
CA PHE A 249 6.00 -16.04 5.19
C PHE A 249 6.78 -17.35 5.08
N ASP A 250 6.37 -18.40 5.78
CA ASP A 250 7.08 -19.68 5.80
C ASP A 250 7.13 -20.35 4.42
N VAL A 251 6.03 -20.29 3.65
CA VAL A 251 5.99 -20.78 2.27
C VAL A 251 6.96 -20.02 1.38
N LEU A 252 6.87 -18.69 1.38
CA LEU A 252 7.72 -17.84 0.54
C LEU A 252 9.20 -17.89 0.96
N TYR A 253 9.47 -18.03 2.25
CA TYR A 253 10.83 -18.20 2.75
C TYR A 253 11.45 -19.53 2.30
N ALA A 254 10.65 -20.62 2.31
CA ALA A 254 11.10 -21.92 1.81
C ALA A 254 11.36 -21.89 0.29
N GLU A 255 10.44 -21.31 -0.50
CA GLU A 255 10.62 -21.12 -1.94
C GLU A 255 11.85 -20.26 -2.25
N GLY A 256 12.12 -19.27 -1.41
CA GLY A 256 13.23 -18.35 -1.52
C GLY A 256 14.62 -18.97 -1.39
N GLU A 257 14.72 -20.24 -1.00
CA GLU A 257 15.98 -20.98 -1.06
C GLU A 257 16.47 -21.16 -2.50
N HIS A 258 15.53 -21.31 -3.42
CA HIS A 258 15.81 -21.52 -4.83
C HIS A 258 15.56 -20.29 -5.68
N THR A 259 14.49 -19.55 -5.35
CA THR A 259 14.08 -18.34 -6.06
C THR A 259 13.62 -17.29 -5.05
N PRO A 260 14.42 -16.26 -4.76
CA PRO A 260 14.08 -15.24 -3.77
C PRO A 260 12.70 -14.62 -4.01
N ARG A 261 11.94 -14.42 -2.92
CA ARG A 261 10.55 -14.01 -2.93
C ARG A 261 10.36 -12.64 -2.29
N MET A 262 9.15 -12.12 -2.40
CA MET A 262 8.71 -10.87 -1.77
C MET A 262 7.38 -11.10 -1.05
N LEU A 263 7.24 -10.51 0.13
CA LEU A 263 6.00 -10.49 0.90
C LEU A 263 5.66 -9.06 1.29
N SER A 264 4.48 -8.60 0.89
CA SER A 264 3.92 -7.35 1.38
C SER A 264 2.87 -7.63 2.45
N ILE A 265 2.83 -6.81 3.50
CA ILE A 265 1.86 -6.92 4.59
C ILE A 265 1.14 -5.59 4.71
N GLY A 266 -0.15 -5.59 4.46
CA GLY A 266 -1.00 -4.41 4.52
C GLY A 266 -1.56 -4.18 5.92
N MET A 267 -1.43 -2.96 6.41
CA MET A 267 -1.91 -2.53 7.73
C MET A 267 -2.73 -1.24 7.60
N HIS A 268 -3.81 -1.14 8.38
CA HIS A 268 -4.63 0.07 8.49
C HIS A 268 -4.70 0.50 9.95
N CYS A 269 -4.56 1.79 10.20
CA CYS A 269 -4.44 2.33 11.56
C CYS A 269 -5.64 2.00 12.43
N ARG A 270 -6.85 2.10 11.89
CA ARG A 270 -8.12 1.81 12.58
C ARG A 270 -8.42 0.31 12.74
N LEU A 271 -7.77 -0.56 11.97
CA LEU A 271 -7.95 -2.01 12.03
C LEU A 271 -6.89 -2.66 12.92
N LEU A 272 -5.67 -2.77 12.44
CA LEU A 272 -4.59 -3.44 13.17
C LEU A 272 -4.17 -2.67 14.44
N GLY A 273 -4.42 -1.36 14.49
CA GLY A 273 -4.16 -0.55 15.67
C GLY A 273 -5.07 -0.86 16.88
N ARG A 274 -6.09 -1.72 16.74
CA ARG A 274 -6.88 -2.21 17.86
C ARG A 274 -6.07 -3.21 18.70
N PRO A 275 -6.15 -3.15 20.07
CA PRO A 275 -5.27 -3.95 20.93
C PRO A 275 -5.33 -5.45 20.64
N GLY A 276 -6.54 -6.00 20.48
CA GLY A 276 -6.72 -7.42 20.22
C GLY A 276 -6.17 -7.91 18.89
N ARG A 277 -6.02 -7.02 17.90
CA ARG A 277 -5.46 -7.33 16.58
C ARG A 277 -3.95 -7.10 16.52
N LEU A 278 -3.45 -6.13 17.28
CA LEU A 278 -2.02 -5.80 17.30
C LEU A 278 -1.15 -6.99 17.69
N ILE A 279 -1.65 -7.91 18.49
CA ILE A 279 -0.93 -9.12 18.89
C ILE A 279 -0.47 -9.94 17.68
N ALA A 280 -1.22 -9.92 16.59
CA ALA A 280 -0.82 -10.58 15.34
C ALA A 280 0.48 -9.99 14.77
N LEU A 281 0.58 -8.66 14.74
CA LEU A 281 1.80 -7.96 14.31
C LEU A 281 2.99 -8.27 15.21
N GLN A 282 2.80 -8.22 16.52
CA GLN A 282 3.86 -8.52 17.48
C GLN A 282 4.41 -9.93 17.29
N ARG A 283 3.53 -10.92 17.20
CA ARG A 283 3.91 -12.32 16.99
C ARG A 283 4.59 -12.55 15.64
N LEU A 284 4.11 -11.89 14.59
CA LEU A 284 4.72 -11.99 13.27
C LEU A 284 6.12 -11.41 13.25
N LEU A 285 6.32 -10.23 13.80
CA LEU A 285 7.64 -9.59 13.88
C LEU A 285 8.62 -10.48 14.66
N ASP A 286 8.18 -11.05 15.79
CA ASP A 286 8.99 -11.98 16.58
C ASP A 286 9.28 -13.29 15.81
N HIS A 287 8.34 -13.77 14.98
CA HIS A 287 8.54 -14.93 14.12
C HIS A 287 9.58 -14.67 13.03
N ILE A 288 9.42 -13.57 12.30
CA ILE A 288 10.32 -13.18 11.20
C ILE A 288 11.76 -12.98 11.72
N GLN A 289 11.92 -12.34 12.88
CA GLN A 289 13.25 -12.05 13.47
C GLN A 289 14.02 -13.30 13.93
N LYS A 290 13.39 -14.48 13.98
CA LYS A 290 14.05 -15.75 14.25
C LYS A 290 14.71 -16.38 13.01
N HIS A 291 14.46 -15.82 11.84
CA HIS A 291 14.97 -16.32 10.58
C HIS A 291 16.15 -15.47 10.10
N ASP A 292 17.18 -16.11 9.61
CA ASP A 292 18.26 -15.47 8.88
C ASP A 292 17.85 -15.17 7.43
N ARG A 293 18.66 -14.43 6.69
CA ARG A 293 18.45 -14.16 5.26
C ARG A 293 17.05 -13.62 4.94
N VAL A 294 16.53 -12.75 5.81
CA VAL A 294 15.31 -11.97 5.63
C VAL A 294 15.69 -10.50 5.50
N TRP A 295 15.19 -9.85 4.48
CA TRP A 295 15.38 -8.41 4.28
C TRP A 295 14.07 -7.68 4.51
N ILE A 296 13.94 -7.01 5.65
CA ILE A 296 12.81 -6.11 5.93
C ILE A 296 13.19 -4.74 5.38
N CYS A 297 12.41 -4.23 4.44
CA CYS A 297 12.74 -3.02 3.69
C CYS A 297 11.51 -2.16 3.42
N ARG A 298 11.76 -0.90 3.02
CA ARG A 298 10.73 -0.03 2.44
C ARG A 298 10.49 -0.43 0.99
N ARG A 299 9.36 -0.06 0.45
CA ARG A 299 9.06 -0.36 -0.96
C ARG A 299 9.98 0.39 -1.93
N ILE A 300 10.38 1.62 -1.57
CA ILE A 300 11.35 2.37 -2.37
C ILE A 300 12.70 1.65 -2.48
N ASP A 301 13.11 0.91 -1.46
CA ASP A 301 14.37 0.18 -1.47
C ASP A 301 14.38 -0.90 -2.55
N LEU A 302 13.22 -1.47 -2.91
CA LEU A 302 13.08 -2.42 -4.01
C LEU A 302 13.32 -1.78 -5.38
N SER A 303 12.99 -0.49 -5.55
CA SER A 303 13.22 0.23 -6.81
C SER A 303 14.70 0.46 -7.11
N LEU A 304 15.54 0.39 -6.10
CA LEU A 304 17.00 0.57 -6.21
C LEU A 304 17.71 -0.73 -6.58
N ILE A 305 16.99 -1.83 -6.63
CA ILE A 305 17.53 -3.15 -6.95
C ILE A 305 17.05 -3.55 -8.34
N HIS A 306 17.98 -3.89 -9.20
CA HIS A 306 17.67 -4.42 -10.53
C HIS A 306 17.30 -5.91 -10.39
N ILE A 307 16.06 -6.23 -10.69
CA ILE A 307 15.54 -7.60 -10.75
C ILE A 307 15.70 -8.15 -12.15
#